data_18d0f0ec36bb36d4f22bf650bbc7cc75
#
_entry.id   18d0f0ec36bb36d4f22bf650bbc7cc75
#
_cell.length_a   1.000
_cell.length_b   1.000
_cell.length_c   1.000
_cell.angle_alpha   90.00
_cell.angle_beta   90.00
_cell.angle_gamma   90.00
#
_symmetry.space_group_name_H-M   'P 1'
#
loop_
_entity.id
_entity.type
_entity.pdbx_description
1 polymer ?
#
loop_
_entity_poly.entity_id
_entity_poly.type
_entity_poly.pdbx_seq_one_letter_code
_entity_poly.pdbx_strand_id
1 'polypeptide(L)'
;VFTARDEKVAQYAGTFAGFYCILYGLACALIGMAAHVLIPDLDNVNNALPAIVKLSLPDGIRGLGSAAAFAAMMSTASAGLLAASTVLTEDLLPRLRGGKQSSLNINRLFTMLTGIAVLGIALVVNDVISALTLAYNLLVGGMLVPLIGAIFWKRATTSGAITSMSLGFVTALVFMFKDGLDANTPIYYSLAIGLVSFVVVSLLSPRPETVAARAI
;
A
#
# COMPACT_ATOMS: atom_id res chain seq x y z
N VAL A 1 8.87 10.68 8.41
CA VAL A 1 8.22 11.95 8.77
C VAL A 1 7.96 11.98 10.27
N PHE A 2 7.36 10.96 10.88
CA PHE A 2 7.02 10.91 12.32
C PHE A 2 8.24 10.92 13.26
N THR A 3 9.43 10.59 12.76
CA THR A 3 10.71 10.59 13.52
C THR A 3 11.58 11.81 13.20
N ALA A 4 11.09 12.74 12.40
CA ALA A 4 11.86 13.94 12.07
C ALA A 4 11.93 14.89 13.27
N ARG A 5 13.12 15.45 13.49
CA ARG A 5 13.38 16.37 14.60
C ARG A 5 12.60 17.69 14.49
N ASP A 6 12.45 18.21 13.26
CA ASP A 6 11.79 19.48 12.98
C ASP A 6 10.93 19.36 11.72
N GLU A 7 9.91 20.22 11.59
CA GLU A 7 9.03 20.29 10.41
C GLU A 7 9.81 20.56 9.11
N LYS A 8 10.82 21.43 9.15
CA LYS A 8 11.70 21.71 8.00
C LYS A 8 12.46 20.48 7.54
N VAL A 9 12.99 19.69 8.49
CA VAL A 9 13.68 18.43 8.19
C VAL A 9 12.72 17.43 7.54
N ALA A 10 11.47 17.36 8.00
CA ALA A 10 10.45 16.50 7.40
C ALA A 10 10.13 16.91 5.94
N GLN A 11 10.00 18.23 5.68
CA GLN A 11 9.75 18.77 4.34
C GLN A 11 10.91 18.48 3.39
N TYR A 12 12.15 18.77 3.80
CA TYR A 12 13.33 18.48 2.99
C TYR A 12 13.48 16.99 2.71
N ALA A 13 13.33 16.13 3.74
CA ALA A 13 13.43 14.68 3.59
C ALA A 13 12.35 14.15 2.63
N GLY A 14 11.11 14.64 2.74
CA GLY A 14 10.02 14.28 1.83
C GLY A 14 10.30 14.70 0.38
N THR A 15 10.80 15.93 0.19
CA THR A 15 11.14 16.45 -1.16
C THR A 15 12.28 15.65 -1.79
N PHE A 16 13.35 15.37 -1.03
CA PHE A 16 14.46 14.54 -1.51
C PHE A 16 14.02 13.12 -1.82
N ALA A 17 13.18 12.51 -0.97
CA ALA A 17 12.63 11.18 -1.22
C ALA A 17 11.78 11.16 -2.49
N GLY A 18 10.92 12.18 -2.70
CA GLY A 18 10.14 12.32 -3.93
C GLY A 18 10.99 12.42 -5.18
N PHE A 19 12.03 13.26 -5.15
CA PHE A 19 12.98 13.39 -6.27
C PHE A 19 13.72 12.07 -6.54
N TYR A 20 14.18 11.41 -5.50
CA TYR A 20 14.82 10.10 -5.61
C TYR A 20 13.89 9.05 -6.24
N CYS A 21 12.60 9.02 -5.83
CA CYS A 21 11.61 8.11 -6.42
C CYS A 21 11.40 8.37 -7.91
N ILE A 22 11.40 9.63 -8.36
CA ILE A 22 11.30 9.99 -9.79
C ILE A 22 12.49 9.46 -10.56
N LEU A 23 13.72 9.70 -10.08
CA LEU A 23 14.94 9.20 -10.72
C LEU A 23 14.98 7.67 -10.79
N TYR A 24 14.59 7.03 -9.69
CA TYR A 24 14.52 5.57 -9.62
C TYR A 24 13.48 5.02 -10.59
N GLY A 25 12.29 5.62 -10.66
CA GLY A 25 11.23 5.24 -11.59
C GLY A 25 11.66 5.39 -13.05
N LEU A 26 12.38 6.48 -13.40
CA LEU A 26 12.97 6.66 -14.72
C LEU A 26 13.99 5.57 -15.06
N ALA A 27 14.88 5.25 -14.11
CA ALA A 27 15.87 4.18 -14.32
C ALA A 27 15.18 2.81 -14.54
N CYS A 28 14.15 2.48 -13.76
CA CYS A 28 13.38 1.26 -13.95
C CYS A 28 12.66 1.21 -15.30
N ALA A 29 12.10 2.34 -15.76
CA ALA A 29 11.44 2.43 -17.06
C ALA A 29 12.46 2.22 -18.21
N LEU A 30 13.64 2.83 -18.11
CA LEU A 30 14.71 2.65 -19.10
C LEU A 30 15.20 1.19 -19.15
N ILE A 31 15.37 0.54 -18.00
CA ILE A 31 15.74 -0.88 -17.93
C ILE A 31 14.65 -1.76 -18.54
N GLY A 32 13.37 -1.47 -18.25
CA GLY A 32 12.24 -2.19 -18.85
C GLY A 32 12.18 -2.05 -20.38
N MET A 33 12.37 -0.84 -20.90
CA MET A 33 12.43 -0.58 -22.34
C MET A 33 13.63 -1.29 -22.98
N ALA A 34 14.80 -1.25 -22.35
CA ALA A 34 15.98 -1.96 -22.82
C ALA A 34 15.75 -3.49 -22.85
N ALA A 35 15.11 -4.05 -21.83
CA ALA A 35 14.75 -5.46 -21.80
C ALA A 35 13.81 -5.84 -22.93
N HIS A 36 12.80 -5.01 -23.23
CA HIS A 36 11.87 -5.27 -24.33
C HIS A 36 12.55 -5.25 -25.71
N VAL A 37 13.53 -4.36 -25.90
CA VAL A 37 14.27 -4.25 -27.17
C VAL A 37 15.31 -5.38 -27.33
N LEU A 38 16.02 -5.73 -26.25
CA LEU A 38 17.11 -6.70 -26.29
C LEU A 38 16.65 -8.15 -26.20
N ILE A 39 15.47 -8.38 -25.60
CA ILE A 39 14.90 -9.70 -25.35
C ILE A 39 13.39 -9.67 -25.72
N PRO A 40 13.07 -9.57 -27.03
CA PRO A 40 11.66 -9.43 -27.47
C PRO A 40 10.81 -10.68 -27.17
N ASP A 41 11.43 -11.87 -27.13
CA ASP A 41 10.74 -13.15 -26.92
C ASP A 41 10.76 -13.59 -25.45
N LEU A 42 10.59 -12.65 -24.51
CA LEU A 42 10.57 -12.99 -23.09
C LEU A 42 9.19 -13.60 -22.71
N ASP A 43 9.17 -14.89 -22.36
CA ASP A 43 7.95 -15.62 -22.01
C ASP A 43 7.17 -15.02 -20.86
N ASN A 44 7.86 -14.38 -19.90
CA ASN A 44 7.25 -13.76 -18.73
C ASN A 44 7.92 -12.41 -18.44
N VAL A 45 7.12 -11.34 -18.51
CA VAL A 45 7.55 -9.96 -18.23
C VAL A 45 8.12 -9.76 -16.83
N ASN A 46 7.72 -10.57 -15.86
CA ASN A 46 8.26 -10.53 -14.49
C ASN A 46 9.77 -10.92 -14.46
N ASN A 47 10.25 -11.62 -15.46
CA ASN A 47 11.65 -12.01 -15.61
C ASN A 47 12.50 -10.96 -16.34
N ALA A 48 11.95 -9.81 -16.71
CA ALA A 48 12.68 -8.78 -17.48
C ALA A 48 13.95 -8.31 -16.76
N LEU A 49 13.88 -7.98 -15.48
CA LEU A 49 15.04 -7.54 -14.70
C LEU A 49 16.10 -8.65 -14.55
N PRO A 50 15.78 -9.88 -14.11
CA PRO A 50 16.76 -10.97 -14.11
C PRO A 50 17.36 -11.26 -15.47
N ALA A 51 16.59 -11.21 -16.55
CA ALA A 51 17.04 -11.48 -17.90
C ALA A 51 18.04 -10.41 -18.38
N ILE A 52 17.75 -9.12 -18.17
CA ILE A 52 18.66 -8.04 -18.55
C ILE A 52 19.94 -8.08 -17.72
N VAL A 53 19.87 -8.37 -16.45
CA VAL A 53 21.03 -8.55 -15.56
C VAL A 53 21.91 -9.69 -16.06
N LYS A 54 21.30 -10.80 -16.46
CA LYS A 54 22.01 -11.95 -17.03
C LYS A 54 22.69 -11.64 -18.37
N LEU A 55 22.07 -10.81 -19.20
CA LEU A 55 22.60 -10.44 -20.51
C LEU A 55 23.72 -9.41 -20.41
N SER A 56 23.56 -8.40 -19.56
CA SER A 56 24.38 -7.18 -19.57
C SER A 56 25.57 -7.21 -18.60
N LEU A 57 25.52 -8.06 -17.56
CA LEU A 57 26.51 -8.04 -16.49
C LEU A 57 27.41 -9.29 -16.49
N PRO A 58 28.73 -9.17 -16.23
CA PRO A 58 29.62 -10.30 -16.03
C PRO A 58 29.28 -11.09 -14.75
N ASP A 59 29.67 -12.37 -14.70
CA ASP A 59 29.22 -13.34 -13.70
C ASP A 59 29.37 -12.89 -12.23
N GLY A 60 30.45 -12.25 -11.86
CA GLY A 60 30.63 -11.75 -10.48
C GLY A 60 29.66 -10.63 -10.11
N ILE A 61 29.39 -9.71 -11.04
CA ILE A 61 28.48 -8.57 -10.82
C ILE A 61 27.02 -9.03 -10.87
N ARG A 62 26.69 -10.07 -11.65
CA ARG A 62 25.33 -10.69 -11.63
C ARG A 62 24.93 -11.16 -10.24
N GLY A 63 25.85 -11.81 -9.54
CA GLY A 63 25.62 -12.27 -8.16
C GLY A 63 25.31 -11.12 -7.20
N LEU A 64 26.08 -10.03 -7.26
CA LEU A 64 25.85 -8.83 -6.47
C LEU A 64 24.52 -8.17 -6.83
N GLY A 65 24.19 -8.04 -8.12
CA GLY A 65 22.93 -7.47 -8.59
C GLY A 65 21.71 -8.28 -8.10
N SER A 66 21.78 -9.59 -8.20
CA SER A 66 20.73 -10.47 -7.69
C SER A 66 20.60 -10.37 -6.16
N ALA A 67 21.72 -10.37 -5.43
CA ALA A 67 21.71 -10.21 -3.97
C ALA A 67 21.11 -8.86 -3.55
N ALA A 68 21.44 -7.78 -4.26
CA ALA A 68 20.87 -6.46 -4.02
C ALA A 68 19.35 -6.42 -4.25
N ALA A 69 18.88 -7.06 -5.33
CA ALA A 69 17.44 -7.17 -5.60
C ALA A 69 16.70 -7.96 -4.51
N PHE A 70 17.26 -9.10 -4.08
CA PHE A 70 16.68 -9.87 -2.96
C PHE A 70 16.70 -9.07 -1.65
N ALA A 71 17.78 -8.36 -1.35
CA ALA A 71 17.87 -7.53 -0.15
C ALA A 71 16.81 -6.42 -0.15
N ALA A 72 16.59 -5.77 -1.28
CA ALA A 72 15.55 -4.74 -1.44
C ALA A 72 14.14 -5.32 -1.23
N MET A 73 13.84 -6.48 -1.84
CA MET A 73 12.54 -7.16 -1.64
C MET A 73 12.34 -7.58 -0.18
N MET A 74 13.34 -8.16 0.47
CA MET A 74 13.28 -8.57 1.88
C MET A 74 13.08 -7.37 2.80
N SER A 75 13.75 -6.26 2.54
CA SER A 75 13.59 -5.02 3.32
C SER A 75 12.15 -4.50 3.27
N THR A 76 11.55 -4.43 2.07
CA THR A 76 10.17 -3.97 1.88
C THR A 76 9.17 -4.94 2.50
N ALA A 77 9.34 -6.25 2.28
CA ALA A 77 8.47 -7.26 2.85
C ALA A 77 8.49 -7.25 4.38
N SER A 78 9.67 -7.12 4.98
CA SER A 78 9.82 -7.05 6.45
C SER A 78 9.15 -5.83 7.03
N ALA A 79 9.29 -4.65 6.39
CA ALA A 79 8.65 -3.42 6.84
C ALA A 79 7.11 -3.52 6.74
N GLY A 80 6.59 -4.05 5.63
CA GLY A 80 5.15 -4.27 5.45
C GLY A 80 4.58 -5.26 6.46
N LEU A 81 5.28 -6.37 6.70
CA LEU A 81 4.88 -7.38 7.68
C LEU A 81 4.83 -6.80 9.09
N LEU A 82 5.86 -6.04 9.48
CA LEU A 82 5.92 -5.40 10.79
C LEU A 82 4.79 -4.36 10.93
N ALA A 83 4.57 -3.53 9.94
CA ALA A 83 3.49 -2.54 9.95
C ALA A 83 2.11 -3.21 10.10
N ALA A 84 1.81 -4.24 9.30
CA ALA A 84 0.55 -4.97 9.37
C ALA A 84 0.35 -5.64 10.73
N SER A 85 1.37 -6.32 11.26
CA SER A 85 1.29 -6.97 12.57
C SER A 85 1.13 -5.96 13.71
N THR A 86 1.78 -4.80 13.63
CA THR A 86 1.66 -3.73 14.63
C THR A 86 0.24 -3.17 14.67
N VAL A 87 -0.35 -2.86 13.52
CA VAL A 87 -1.75 -2.40 13.44
C VAL A 87 -2.71 -3.43 14.04
N LEU A 88 -2.50 -4.71 13.75
CA LEU A 88 -3.32 -5.78 14.33
C LEU A 88 -3.18 -5.88 15.84
N THR A 89 -1.97 -5.75 16.38
CA THR A 89 -1.70 -5.99 17.80
C THR A 89 -1.86 -4.76 18.68
N GLU A 90 -1.57 -3.57 18.18
CA GLU A 90 -1.61 -2.32 18.97
C GLU A 90 -2.93 -1.54 18.76
N ASP A 91 -3.53 -1.64 17.57
CA ASP A 91 -4.75 -0.88 17.28
C ASP A 91 -6.02 -1.75 17.38
N LEU A 92 -6.01 -2.94 16.75
CA LEU A 92 -7.22 -3.76 16.63
C LEU A 92 -7.46 -4.64 17.85
N LEU A 93 -6.43 -5.37 18.31
CA LEU A 93 -6.54 -6.34 19.40
C LEU A 93 -6.94 -5.70 20.75
N PRO A 94 -6.39 -4.54 21.16
CA PRO A 94 -6.81 -3.87 22.40
C PRO A 94 -8.27 -3.44 22.37
N ARG A 95 -8.76 -2.98 21.21
CA ARG A 95 -10.18 -2.61 21.05
C ARG A 95 -11.10 -3.80 21.25
N LEU A 96 -10.70 -4.99 20.79
CA LEU A 96 -11.46 -6.24 20.95
C LEU A 96 -11.36 -6.81 22.37
N ARG A 97 -10.25 -6.52 23.08
CA ARG A 97 -9.95 -7.06 24.43
C ARG A 97 -10.20 -6.07 25.57
N GLY A 98 -10.94 -4.98 25.34
CA GLY A 98 -11.26 -4.01 26.40
C GLY A 98 -10.07 -3.20 26.91
N GLY A 99 -9.12 -2.84 26.02
CA GLY A 99 -8.03 -1.91 26.32
C GLY A 99 -6.76 -2.51 26.91
N LYS A 100 -6.65 -3.85 27.02
CA LYS A 100 -5.43 -4.50 27.49
C LYS A 100 -4.33 -4.46 26.42
N GLN A 101 -3.17 -3.90 26.77
CA GLN A 101 -2.00 -3.89 25.90
C GLN A 101 -1.52 -5.30 25.56
N SER A 102 -1.03 -5.47 24.34
CA SER A 102 -0.47 -6.73 23.86
C SER A 102 0.88 -7.02 24.49
N SER A 103 1.11 -8.27 24.86
CA SER A 103 2.46 -8.71 25.26
C SER A 103 3.34 -8.95 24.02
N LEU A 104 4.67 -8.88 24.20
CA LEU A 104 5.65 -9.16 23.13
C LEU A 104 5.43 -10.53 22.45
N ASN A 105 4.98 -11.51 23.20
CA ASN A 105 4.70 -12.85 22.66
C ASN A 105 3.50 -12.85 21.72
N ILE A 106 2.49 -12.03 22.02
CA ILE A 106 1.31 -11.85 21.17
C ILE A 106 1.72 -11.15 19.87
N ASN A 107 2.55 -10.10 19.94
CA ASN A 107 3.06 -9.42 18.77
C ASN A 107 3.84 -10.37 17.84
N ARG A 108 4.72 -11.18 18.40
CA ARG A 108 5.46 -12.21 17.64
C ARG A 108 4.55 -13.23 16.98
N LEU A 109 3.54 -13.71 17.71
CA LEU A 109 2.55 -14.66 17.17
C LEU A 109 1.78 -14.05 16.00
N PHE A 110 1.30 -12.80 16.14
CA PHE A 110 0.57 -12.13 15.06
C PHE A 110 1.47 -11.83 13.86
N THR A 111 2.73 -11.46 14.07
CA THR A 111 3.71 -11.30 12.98
C THR A 111 3.90 -12.60 12.21
N MET A 112 4.03 -13.73 12.93
CA MET A 112 4.16 -15.05 12.31
C MET A 112 2.90 -15.45 11.54
N LEU A 113 1.72 -15.25 12.12
CA LEU A 113 0.43 -15.55 11.46
C LEU A 113 0.23 -14.68 10.22
N THR A 114 0.55 -13.38 10.30
CA THR A 114 0.48 -12.48 9.15
C THR A 114 1.47 -12.92 8.06
N GLY A 115 2.68 -13.33 8.43
CA GLY A 115 3.67 -13.87 7.48
C GLY A 115 3.19 -15.12 6.77
N ILE A 116 2.59 -16.07 7.50
CA ILE A 116 2.01 -17.29 6.92
C ILE A 116 0.85 -16.93 5.98
N ALA A 117 -0.02 -15.99 6.37
CA ALA A 117 -1.13 -15.54 5.52
C ALA A 117 -0.63 -14.90 4.22
N VAL A 118 0.36 -14.02 4.31
CA VAL A 118 1.00 -13.38 3.14
C VAL A 118 1.65 -14.41 2.23
N LEU A 119 2.35 -15.40 2.80
CA LEU A 119 2.92 -16.51 2.03
C LEU A 119 1.84 -17.31 1.32
N GLY A 120 0.73 -17.61 2.00
CA GLY A 120 -0.43 -18.30 1.40
C GLY A 120 -1.01 -17.53 0.20
N ILE A 121 -1.16 -16.20 0.32
CA ILE A 121 -1.61 -15.34 -0.77
C ILE A 121 -0.59 -15.36 -1.92
N ALA A 122 0.70 -15.25 -1.62
CA ALA A 122 1.76 -15.26 -2.62
C ALA A 122 1.84 -16.56 -3.42
N LEU A 123 1.46 -17.69 -2.83
CA LEU A 123 1.40 -18.98 -3.53
C LEU A 123 0.20 -19.08 -4.50
N VAL A 124 -0.85 -18.30 -4.25
CA VAL A 124 -2.04 -18.25 -5.12
C VAL A 124 -1.88 -17.20 -6.23
N VAL A 125 -1.33 -16.04 -5.89
CA VAL A 125 -1.11 -14.93 -6.84
C VAL A 125 0.32 -15.03 -7.35
N ASN A 126 0.52 -15.70 -8.46
CA ASN A 126 1.86 -15.96 -9.04
C ASN A 126 2.41 -14.80 -9.87
N ASP A 127 1.60 -13.78 -10.17
CA ASP A 127 2.00 -12.62 -10.95
C ASP A 127 2.18 -11.38 -10.09
N VAL A 128 3.35 -10.72 -10.22
CA VAL A 128 3.70 -9.53 -9.41
C VAL A 128 2.82 -8.35 -9.77
N ILE A 129 2.47 -8.20 -11.06
CA ILE A 129 1.63 -7.08 -11.52
C ILE A 129 0.23 -7.23 -10.95
N SER A 130 -0.35 -8.42 -11.02
CA SER A 130 -1.66 -8.72 -10.43
C SER A 130 -1.68 -8.48 -8.92
N ALA A 131 -0.62 -8.89 -8.20
CA ALA A 131 -0.50 -8.63 -6.76
C ALA A 131 -0.44 -7.13 -6.43
N LEU A 132 0.30 -6.35 -7.22
CA LEU A 132 0.37 -4.89 -7.07
C LEU A 132 -0.99 -4.24 -7.39
N THR A 133 -1.63 -4.65 -8.49
CA THR A 133 -2.95 -4.14 -8.89
C THR A 133 -3.99 -4.40 -7.80
N LEU A 134 -4.00 -5.60 -7.21
CA LEU A 134 -4.85 -5.94 -6.07
C LEU A 134 -4.61 -5.00 -4.89
N ALA A 135 -3.35 -4.80 -4.51
CA ALA A 135 -2.99 -3.93 -3.40
C ALA A 135 -3.42 -2.46 -3.66
N TYR A 136 -3.19 -1.94 -4.87
CA TYR A 136 -3.59 -0.58 -5.24
C TYR A 136 -5.10 -0.42 -5.32
N ASN A 137 -5.82 -1.38 -5.87
CA ASN A 137 -7.29 -1.36 -5.95
C ASN A 137 -7.91 -1.24 -4.55
N LEU A 138 -7.42 -2.03 -3.59
CA LEU A 138 -7.90 -2.00 -2.21
C LEU A 138 -7.50 -0.73 -1.47
N LEU A 139 -6.25 -0.29 -1.62
CA LEU A 139 -5.73 0.91 -0.96
C LEU A 139 -6.42 2.17 -1.48
N VAL A 140 -6.46 2.34 -2.80
CA VAL A 140 -7.07 3.51 -3.43
C VAL A 140 -8.58 3.51 -3.23
N GLY A 141 -9.24 2.38 -3.47
CA GLY A 141 -10.69 2.24 -3.33
C GLY A 141 -11.19 2.46 -1.89
N GLY A 142 -10.40 2.00 -0.89
CA GLY A 142 -10.78 2.13 0.51
C GLY A 142 -10.34 3.43 1.18
N MET A 143 -9.17 3.97 0.86
CA MET A 143 -8.54 5.01 1.69
C MET A 143 -8.41 6.38 1.02
N LEU A 144 -8.32 6.47 -0.31
CA LEU A 144 -8.00 7.72 -1.00
C LEU A 144 -9.05 8.80 -0.74
N VAL A 145 -10.31 8.47 -0.90
CA VAL A 145 -11.42 9.44 -0.75
C VAL A 145 -11.51 9.99 0.67
N PRO A 146 -11.58 9.18 1.73
CA PRO A 146 -11.64 9.72 3.09
C PRO A 146 -10.37 10.45 3.50
N LEU A 147 -9.19 10.06 3.00
CA LEU A 147 -7.94 10.75 3.28
C LEU A 147 -7.92 12.15 2.68
N ILE A 148 -8.22 12.28 1.39
CA ILE A 148 -8.30 13.59 0.70
C ILE A 148 -9.43 14.42 1.32
N GLY A 149 -10.58 13.82 1.58
CA GLY A 149 -11.70 14.51 2.21
C GLY A 149 -11.37 15.04 3.60
N ALA A 150 -10.64 14.30 4.42
CA ALA A 150 -10.23 14.75 5.74
C ALA A 150 -9.27 15.97 5.69
N ILE A 151 -8.43 16.05 4.65
CA ILE A 151 -7.47 17.16 4.49
C ILE A 151 -8.13 18.42 3.93
N PHE A 152 -8.94 18.27 2.89
CA PHE A 152 -9.45 19.42 2.12
C PHE A 152 -10.89 19.83 2.49
N TRP A 153 -11.67 18.97 3.11
CA TRP A 153 -13.07 19.25 3.38
C TRP A 153 -13.36 19.42 4.86
N LYS A 154 -13.57 20.67 5.30
CA LYS A 154 -13.82 21.02 6.71
C LYS A 154 -15.08 20.38 7.34
N ARG A 155 -15.96 19.82 6.52
CA ARG A 155 -17.19 19.13 6.97
C ARG A 155 -17.05 17.60 6.96
N ALA A 156 -15.85 17.07 6.75
CA ALA A 156 -15.59 15.64 6.86
C ALA A 156 -15.97 15.12 8.25
N THR A 157 -16.70 14.00 8.29
CA THR A 157 -17.09 13.34 9.54
C THR A 157 -16.48 11.95 9.65
N THR A 158 -16.25 11.48 10.88
CA THR A 158 -15.74 10.12 11.11
C THR A 158 -16.69 9.06 10.54
N SER A 159 -18.02 9.27 10.68
CA SER A 159 -19.00 8.35 10.11
C SER A 159 -18.95 8.31 8.59
N GLY A 160 -18.77 9.46 7.92
CA GLY A 160 -18.56 9.55 6.47
C GLY A 160 -17.30 8.83 6.02
N ALA A 161 -16.20 9.00 6.76
CA ALA A 161 -14.94 8.32 6.46
C ALA A 161 -15.07 6.79 6.56
N ILE A 162 -15.62 6.28 7.66
CA ILE A 162 -15.80 4.84 7.87
C ILE A 162 -16.71 4.24 6.79
N THR A 163 -17.82 4.91 6.47
CA THR A 163 -18.76 4.43 5.44
C THR A 163 -18.10 4.41 4.06
N SER A 164 -17.36 5.47 3.70
CA SER A 164 -16.61 5.54 2.45
C SER A 164 -15.57 4.44 2.34
N MET A 165 -14.79 4.22 3.41
CA MET A 165 -13.79 3.15 3.46
C MET A 165 -14.43 1.78 3.27
N SER A 166 -15.52 1.50 4.00
CA SER A 166 -16.19 0.20 3.95
C SER A 166 -16.82 -0.06 2.59
N LEU A 167 -17.59 0.91 2.05
CA LEU A 167 -18.22 0.76 0.74
C LEU A 167 -17.22 0.75 -0.40
N GLY A 168 -16.19 1.60 -0.36
CA GLY A 168 -15.11 1.60 -1.34
C GLY A 168 -14.35 0.28 -1.37
N PHE A 169 -14.00 -0.25 -0.20
CA PHE A 169 -13.33 -1.56 -0.09
C PHE A 169 -14.19 -2.71 -0.60
N VAL A 170 -15.47 -2.78 -0.18
CA VAL A 170 -16.39 -3.83 -0.65
C VAL A 170 -16.61 -3.74 -2.16
N THR A 171 -16.78 -2.53 -2.68
CA THR A 171 -16.94 -2.32 -4.13
C THR A 171 -15.70 -2.77 -4.89
N ALA A 172 -14.51 -2.41 -4.42
CA ALA A 172 -13.26 -2.86 -5.03
C ALA A 172 -13.19 -4.40 -5.08
N LEU A 173 -13.50 -5.08 -3.97
CA LEU A 173 -13.53 -6.55 -3.95
C LEU A 173 -14.55 -7.12 -4.94
N VAL A 174 -15.79 -6.63 -4.94
CA VAL A 174 -16.84 -7.14 -5.83
C VAL A 174 -16.45 -7.03 -7.30
N PHE A 175 -15.91 -5.88 -7.72
CA PHE A 175 -15.49 -5.69 -9.12
C PHE A 175 -14.22 -6.48 -9.45
N MET A 176 -13.32 -6.70 -8.49
CA MET A 176 -12.16 -7.58 -8.70
C MET A 176 -12.57 -9.04 -8.95
N PHE A 177 -13.58 -9.52 -8.24
CA PHE A 177 -14.12 -10.87 -8.50
C PHE A 177 -14.89 -10.96 -9.82
N LYS A 178 -15.50 -9.86 -10.28
CA LYS A 178 -16.30 -9.82 -11.50
C LYS A 178 -15.46 -9.63 -12.76
N ASP A 179 -14.52 -8.68 -12.74
CA ASP A 179 -13.78 -8.23 -13.92
C ASP A 179 -12.35 -8.80 -13.98
N GLY A 180 -11.91 -9.49 -12.91
CA GLY A 180 -10.56 -10.05 -12.78
C GLY A 180 -9.61 -9.15 -12.00
N LEU A 181 -8.49 -9.75 -11.57
CA LEU A 181 -7.49 -9.08 -10.71
C LEU A 181 -6.71 -7.99 -11.44
N ASP A 182 -6.59 -8.08 -12.77
CA ASP A 182 -5.79 -7.16 -13.59
C ASP A 182 -6.58 -5.98 -14.13
N ALA A 183 -7.90 -5.95 -13.88
CA ALA A 183 -8.76 -4.89 -14.36
C ALA A 183 -8.57 -3.61 -13.54
N ASN A 184 -8.63 -2.45 -14.22
CA ASN A 184 -8.64 -1.15 -13.58
C ASN A 184 -10.06 -0.66 -13.20
N THR A 185 -11.09 -1.36 -13.64
CA THR A 185 -12.50 -1.05 -13.34
C THR A 185 -12.81 -0.96 -11.85
N PRO A 186 -12.25 -1.83 -10.96
CA PRO A 186 -12.47 -1.74 -9.51
C PRO A 186 -12.13 -0.37 -8.91
N ILE A 187 -11.04 0.28 -9.39
CA ILE A 187 -10.63 1.60 -8.90
C ILE A 187 -11.70 2.65 -9.21
N TYR A 188 -12.19 2.70 -10.45
CA TYR A 188 -13.14 3.72 -10.87
C TYR A 188 -14.46 3.63 -10.09
N TYR A 189 -15.02 2.43 -9.99
CA TYR A 189 -16.27 2.23 -9.26
C TYR A 189 -16.13 2.44 -7.75
N SER A 190 -15.04 1.97 -7.15
CA SER A 190 -14.80 2.14 -5.72
C SER A 190 -14.56 3.60 -5.34
N LEU A 191 -13.85 4.37 -6.18
CA LEU A 191 -13.68 5.81 -5.99
C LEU A 191 -15.01 6.56 -6.11
N ALA A 192 -15.82 6.25 -7.14
CA ALA A 192 -17.11 6.88 -7.33
C ALA A 192 -18.06 6.63 -6.16
N ILE A 193 -18.21 5.37 -5.76
CA ILE A 193 -19.08 4.97 -4.64
C ILE A 193 -18.52 5.51 -3.31
N GLY A 194 -17.21 5.43 -3.11
CA GLY A 194 -16.53 5.98 -1.94
C GLY A 194 -16.76 7.49 -1.82
N LEU A 195 -16.65 8.24 -2.90
CA LEU A 195 -16.86 9.70 -2.91
C LEU A 195 -18.33 10.05 -2.63
N VAL A 196 -19.25 9.40 -3.31
CA VAL A 196 -20.70 9.65 -3.10
C VAL A 196 -21.07 9.33 -1.65
N SER A 197 -20.69 8.18 -1.13
CA SER A 197 -20.99 7.77 0.24
C SER A 197 -20.35 8.69 1.26
N PHE A 198 -19.09 9.11 1.05
CA PHE A 198 -18.40 10.06 1.91
C PHE A 198 -19.14 11.39 2.00
N VAL A 199 -19.51 11.97 0.85
CA VAL A 199 -20.21 13.25 0.80
C VAL A 199 -21.59 13.14 1.43
N VAL A 200 -22.40 12.16 1.02
CA VAL A 200 -23.78 11.98 1.53
C VAL A 200 -23.78 11.78 3.03
N VAL A 201 -23.00 10.85 3.55
CA VAL A 201 -22.98 10.54 4.98
C VAL A 201 -22.40 11.69 5.81
N SER A 202 -21.36 12.38 5.30
CA SER A 202 -20.82 13.55 5.99
C SER A 202 -21.78 14.74 6.00
N LEU A 203 -22.66 14.88 5.01
CA LEU A 203 -23.68 15.90 4.99
C LEU A 203 -24.85 15.59 5.93
N LEU A 204 -25.23 14.32 6.05
CA LEU A 204 -26.30 13.83 6.92
C LEU A 204 -25.87 13.69 8.39
N SER A 205 -24.57 13.53 8.64
CA SER A 205 -24.03 13.41 10.00
C SER A 205 -23.96 14.77 10.71
N PRO A 206 -24.15 14.82 12.04
CA PRO A 206 -23.96 16.05 12.81
C PRO A 206 -22.51 16.55 12.63
N ARG A 207 -22.36 17.88 12.63
CA ARG A 207 -21.03 18.50 12.47
C ARG A 207 -20.08 17.98 13.54
N PRO A 208 -18.84 17.64 13.19
CA PRO A 208 -17.85 17.32 14.20
C PRO A 208 -17.67 18.56 15.09
N GLU A 209 -17.98 18.39 16.37
CA GLU A 209 -17.61 19.41 17.37
C GLU A 209 -16.11 19.58 17.28
N THR A 210 -15.67 20.80 17.06
CA THR A 210 -14.24 21.14 16.98
C THR A 210 -13.61 20.68 18.29
N VAL A 211 -12.69 19.75 18.24
CA VAL A 211 -11.92 19.20 19.39
C VAL A 211 -11.19 20.32 20.15
N ALA A 212 -11.11 21.52 19.60
CA ALA A 212 -10.59 22.74 20.23
C ALA A 212 -11.45 23.23 21.44
N ALA A 213 -12.69 22.79 21.60
CA ALA A 213 -13.54 23.21 22.73
C ALA A 213 -13.40 22.32 23.99
N ARG A 214 -12.59 21.25 23.96
CA ARG A 214 -12.36 20.36 25.11
C ARG A 214 -10.96 20.49 25.73
N ALA A 215 -10.14 21.44 25.25
CA ALA A 215 -8.79 21.68 25.73
C ALA A 215 -8.65 23.04 26.47
N ILE A 216 -9.78 23.58 27.03
CA ILE A 216 -9.78 24.71 27.97
C ILE A 216 -10.41 24.26 29.29
#